data_b4fdb2ddc79d4654af0d58fc78b1bae9
#
_entry.id   b4fdb2ddc79d4654af0d58fc78b1bae9
#
_cell.length_a   1.000
_cell.length_b   1.000
_cell.length_c   1.000
_cell.angle_alpha   90.00
_cell.angle_beta   90.00
_cell.angle_gamma   90.00
#
_symmetry.space_group_name_H-M   'P 1'
#
loop_
_entity.id
_entity.type
_entity.pdbx_description
1 polymer ?
#
loop_
_entity_poly.entity_id
_entity_poly.type
_entity_poly.pdbx_seq_one_letter_code
_entity_poly.pdbx_strand_id
1 'polypeptide(L)'
;MTNLSFPLLKRVLIIIILFIGFSDVSVFAQTADKSDPSPLKFPVPKGISNQLFYLQRDPNTNTIICELNVDKNGVVDRKEPILVYWLRYAEKGEQEDLSYIQRKFAYGIQTKELAKDQFELRFVSHKKLPMYLQRGEDKKFHVFVTVNQKKVQIERIFVRIEGGSFWLPNVKYVEIKGVNTENDAVVTERIKV
;
A
#
# COMPACT_ATOMS: atom_id res chain seq x y z
N MET A 1 -20.71 39.10 -43.84
CA MET A 1 -19.38 38.77 -43.29
C MET A 1 -19.56 38.17 -41.94
N THR A 2 -19.65 36.85 -41.85
CA THR A 2 -19.93 36.12 -40.61
C THR A 2 -18.70 35.30 -40.28
N ASN A 3 -18.04 35.68 -39.17
CA ASN A 3 -16.89 34.96 -38.62
C ASN A 3 -17.37 33.69 -37.95
N LEU A 4 -17.02 32.53 -38.49
CA LEU A 4 -17.20 31.25 -37.88
C LEU A 4 -16.00 30.97 -36.97
N SER A 5 -16.21 30.99 -35.69
CA SER A 5 -15.20 30.63 -34.68
C SER A 5 -15.05 29.10 -34.58
N PHE A 6 -13.84 28.60 -34.82
CA PHE A 6 -13.44 27.22 -34.63
C PHE A 6 -12.82 27.01 -33.23
N PRO A 7 -13.55 26.51 -32.25
CA PRO A 7 -12.89 25.92 -31.07
C PRO A 7 -13.24 24.45 -30.76
N LEU A 8 -14.03 23.74 -31.61
CA LEU A 8 -14.44 22.34 -31.28
C LEU A 8 -13.51 21.25 -31.82
N LEU A 9 -12.65 21.54 -32.76
CA LEU A 9 -11.83 20.52 -33.44
C LEU A 9 -10.54 20.15 -32.68
N LYS A 10 -10.10 20.96 -31.72
CA LYS A 10 -8.88 20.65 -30.90
C LYS A 10 -9.11 19.75 -29.70
N ARG A 11 -10.36 19.52 -29.27
CA ARG A 11 -10.67 18.67 -28.12
C ARG A 11 -10.92 17.21 -28.47
N VAL A 12 -11.15 16.87 -29.73
CA VAL A 12 -11.41 15.49 -30.18
C VAL A 12 -10.12 14.76 -30.55
N LEU A 13 -9.03 15.46 -30.85
CA LEU A 13 -7.77 14.83 -31.29
C LEU A 13 -6.89 14.30 -30.14
N ILE A 14 -7.15 14.68 -28.89
CA ILE A 14 -6.36 14.25 -27.72
C ILE A 14 -6.87 12.90 -27.14
N ILE A 15 -8.07 12.47 -27.50
CA ILE A 15 -8.68 11.24 -26.98
C ILE A 15 -8.30 10.00 -27.81
N ILE A 16 -7.79 10.15 -29.02
CA ILE A 16 -7.52 9.03 -29.94
C ILE A 16 -6.09 8.46 -29.80
N ILE A 17 -5.16 9.14 -29.14
CA ILE A 17 -3.75 8.69 -29.03
C ILE A 17 -3.50 7.79 -27.81
N LEU A 18 -4.49 7.58 -26.93
CA LEU A 18 -4.36 6.74 -25.72
C LEU A 18 -4.84 5.29 -25.88
N PHE A 19 -5.19 4.87 -27.12
CA PHE A 19 -5.79 3.54 -27.38
C PHE A 19 -4.95 2.58 -28.22
N ILE A 20 -3.67 2.88 -28.49
CA ILE A 20 -2.79 1.97 -29.23
C ILE A 20 -1.68 1.49 -28.32
N GLY A 21 -1.92 0.38 -27.62
CA GLY A 21 -0.86 -0.26 -26.84
C GLY A 21 -1.31 -1.31 -25.82
N PHE A 22 -2.42 -2.03 -26.06
CA PHE A 22 -2.74 -3.25 -25.29
C PHE A 22 -3.40 -4.28 -26.20
N SER A 23 -2.60 -4.92 -27.02
CA SER A 23 -2.94 -6.18 -27.66
C SER A 23 -2.30 -7.27 -26.82
N ASP A 24 -3.12 -8.18 -26.34
CA ASP A 24 -2.95 -9.52 -25.82
C ASP A 24 -3.48 -9.70 -24.40
N VAL A 25 -4.80 -9.49 -24.25
CA VAL A 25 -5.53 -10.15 -23.17
C VAL A 25 -6.32 -11.28 -23.80
N SER A 26 -5.76 -12.49 -23.76
CA SER A 26 -6.51 -13.71 -24.03
C SER A 26 -7.59 -13.85 -22.97
N VAL A 27 -8.83 -13.49 -23.31
CA VAL A 27 -10.01 -13.75 -22.50
C VAL A 27 -10.31 -15.23 -22.58
N PHE A 28 -9.79 -16.02 -21.65
CA PHE A 28 -10.37 -17.33 -21.36
C PHE A 28 -11.65 -17.09 -20.57
N ALA A 29 -12.78 -17.14 -21.26
CA ALA A 29 -14.08 -17.28 -20.64
C ALA A 29 -14.18 -18.71 -20.06
N GLN A 30 -13.70 -18.90 -18.83
CA GLN A 30 -14.06 -20.07 -18.04
C GLN A 30 -15.46 -19.85 -17.48
N THR A 31 -16.38 -20.71 -17.88
CA THR A 31 -17.69 -20.88 -17.24
C THR A 31 -17.45 -21.16 -15.75
N ALA A 32 -17.75 -20.17 -14.92
CA ALA A 32 -17.60 -20.27 -13.47
C ALA A 32 -18.61 -21.28 -12.92
N ASP A 33 -18.12 -22.45 -12.58
CA ASP A 33 -18.74 -23.31 -11.58
C ASP A 33 -18.78 -22.50 -10.26
N LYS A 34 -19.96 -22.36 -9.67
CA LYS A 34 -20.19 -21.63 -8.42
C LYS A 34 -19.71 -22.44 -7.21
N SER A 35 -18.45 -22.82 -7.17
CA SER A 35 -17.78 -23.20 -5.95
C SER A 35 -17.23 -21.92 -5.34
N ASP A 36 -17.57 -21.68 -4.08
CA ASP A 36 -17.07 -20.56 -3.26
C ASP A 36 -15.54 -20.46 -3.44
N PRO A 37 -14.99 -19.38 -4.01
CA PRO A 37 -13.57 -19.35 -4.30
C PRO A 37 -12.83 -19.48 -2.97
N SER A 38 -12.01 -20.53 -2.85
CA SER A 38 -11.15 -20.71 -1.69
C SER A 38 -10.39 -19.40 -1.42
N PRO A 39 -10.37 -18.90 -0.18
CA PRO A 39 -9.80 -17.60 0.11
C PRO A 39 -8.37 -17.52 -0.40
N LEU A 40 -8.06 -16.46 -1.17
CA LEU A 40 -6.72 -16.23 -1.70
C LEU A 40 -5.68 -16.34 -0.58
N LYS A 41 -4.74 -17.26 -0.74
CA LYS A 41 -3.66 -17.43 0.21
C LYS A 41 -2.59 -16.38 -0.07
N PHE A 42 -2.54 -15.35 0.75
CA PHE A 42 -1.54 -14.30 0.64
C PHE A 42 -0.20 -14.79 1.19
N PRO A 43 0.91 -14.66 0.43
CA PRO A 43 2.23 -15.04 0.91
C PRO A 43 2.69 -14.10 2.02
N VAL A 44 3.41 -14.65 2.99
CA VAL A 44 4.08 -13.86 4.04
C VAL A 44 5.49 -13.54 3.58
N PRO A 45 5.89 -12.25 3.52
CA PRO A 45 7.24 -11.85 3.17
C PRO A 45 8.27 -12.46 4.13
N LYS A 46 9.43 -12.85 3.59
CA LYS A 46 10.53 -13.44 4.37
C LYS A 46 11.87 -12.92 3.87
N GLY A 47 12.89 -12.92 4.75
CA GLY A 47 14.27 -12.61 4.36
C GLY A 47 14.57 -11.12 4.19
N ILE A 48 13.72 -10.22 4.67
CA ILE A 48 13.92 -8.77 4.61
C ILE A 48 14.40 -8.29 5.98
N SER A 49 15.66 -7.88 6.08
CA SER A 49 16.33 -7.64 7.36
C SER A 49 15.72 -6.47 8.17
N ASN A 50 15.29 -5.41 7.48
CA ASN A 50 14.77 -4.20 8.10
C ASN A 50 13.27 -4.00 7.86
N GLN A 51 12.53 -5.10 7.60
CA GLN A 51 11.10 -5.04 7.40
C GLN A 51 10.41 -4.50 8.66
N LEU A 52 9.65 -3.44 8.51
CA LEU A 52 8.82 -2.87 9.58
C LEU A 52 7.43 -3.51 9.58
N PHE A 53 6.78 -3.50 8.43
CA PHE A 53 5.49 -4.14 8.20
C PHE A 53 5.26 -4.33 6.69
N TYR A 54 4.17 -4.97 6.33
CA TYR A 54 3.78 -5.13 4.93
C TYR A 54 2.28 -4.88 4.72
N LEU A 55 1.92 -4.50 3.49
CA LEU A 55 0.54 -4.25 3.09
C LEU A 55 0.13 -5.18 1.96
N GLN A 56 -1.04 -5.80 2.11
CA GLN A 56 -1.68 -6.67 1.13
C GLN A 56 -3.10 -6.19 0.83
N ARG A 57 -3.62 -6.56 -0.32
CA ARG A 57 -4.99 -6.20 -0.72
C ARG A 57 -5.60 -7.22 -1.67
N ASP A 58 -6.92 -7.34 -1.67
CA ASP A 58 -7.65 -8.08 -2.70
C ASP A 58 -7.62 -7.37 -4.06
N PRO A 59 -7.78 -8.11 -5.12
CA PRO A 59 -7.63 -9.56 -5.28
C PRO A 59 -6.20 -9.96 -5.64
N ASN A 60 -5.20 -9.13 -5.34
CA ASN A 60 -3.83 -9.26 -5.79
C ASN A 60 -2.93 -9.84 -4.69
N THR A 61 -2.16 -10.89 -5.00
CA THR A 61 -1.20 -11.50 -4.08
C THR A 61 0.11 -10.73 -3.94
N ASN A 62 0.37 -9.74 -4.81
CA ASN A 62 1.54 -8.87 -4.69
C ASN A 62 1.46 -8.07 -3.39
N THR A 63 2.59 -7.95 -2.73
CA THR A 63 2.70 -7.37 -1.39
C THR A 63 3.56 -6.12 -1.43
N ILE A 64 3.13 -5.07 -0.74
CA ILE A 64 3.92 -3.86 -0.52
C ILE A 64 4.71 -4.03 0.75
N ILE A 65 6.00 -3.81 0.68
CA ILE A 65 6.91 -3.84 1.80
C ILE A 65 7.15 -2.40 2.27
N CYS A 66 7.13 -2.22 3.59
CA CYS A 66 7.60 -1.02 4.26
C CYS A 66 8.83 -1.41 5.08
N GLU A 67 9.98 -0.97 4.64
CA GLU A 67 11.28 -1.31 5.19
C GLU A 67 11.95 -0.06 5.79
N LEU A 68 12.63 -0.21 6.91
CA LEU A 68 13.40 0.88 7.50
C LEU A 68 14.57 1.26 6.59
N ASN A 69 14.65 2.52 6.22
CA ASN A 69 15.74 3.05 5.41
C ASN A 69 16.92 3.44 6.31
N VAL A 70 17.96 2.64 6.28
CA VAL A 70 19.20 2.85 7.04
C VAL A 70 20.41 2.84 6.12
N ASP A 71 21.40 3.64 6.48
CA ASP A 71 22.69 3.60 5.83
C ASP A 71 23.50 2.34 6.26
N LYS A 72 24.71 2.18 5.70
CA LYS A 72 25.63 1.08 6.02
C LYS A 72 26.06 1.03 7.50
N ASN A 73 25.86 2.11 8.26
CA ASN A 73 26.17 2.19 9.68
C ASN A 73 24.92 1.96 10.56
N GLY A 74 23.77 1.66 9.95
CA GLY A 74 22.49 1.48 10.65
C GLY A 74 21.84 2.79 11.09
N VAL A 75 22.23 3.91 10.52
CA VAL A 75 21.63 5.23 10.80
C VAL A 75 20.42 5.43 9.89
N VAL A 76 19.27 5.78 10.47
CA VAL A 76 18.03 6.02 9.73
C VAL A 76 18.14 7.27 8.87
N ASP A 77 17.72 7.18 7.61
CA ASP A 77 17.57 8.35 6.75
C ASP A 77 16.43 9.24 7.28
N ARG A 78 16.77 10.46 7.70
CA ARG A 78 15.80 11.39 8.31
C ARG A 78 14.83 12.00 7.30
N LYS A 79 15.18 12.01 6.02
CA LYS A 79 14.33 12.56 4.95
C LYS A 79 13.35 11.53 4.43
N GLU A 80 13.81 10.29 4.28
CA GLU A 80 13.03 9.16 3.81
C GLU A 80 13.26 7.94 4.72
N PRO A 81 12.72 7.94 5.96
CA PRO A 81 13.01 6.89 6.95
C PRO A 81 12.43 5.53 6.59
N ILE A 82 11.54 5.45 5.59
CA ILE A 82 10.91 4.21 5.13
C ILE A 82 11.03 4.09 3.61
N LEU A 83 11.56 2.96 3.15
CA LEU A 83 11.49 2.51 1.78
C LEU A 83 10.16 1.77 1.55
N VAL A 84 9.49 2.04 0.43
CA VAL A 84 8.23 1.39 0.07
C VAL A 84 8.34 0.85 -1.34
N TYR A 85 8.16 -0.47 -1.51
CA TYR A 85 8.30 -1.16 -2.77
C TYR A 85 7.41 -2.41 -2.85
N TRP A 86 7.27 -2.98 -4.05
CA TRP A 86 6.55 -4.22 -4.29
C TRP A 86 7.42 -5.45 -4.14
N LEU A 87 6.85 -6.52 -3.56
CA LEU A 87 7.23 -7.90 -3.88
C LEU A 87 6.15 -8.50 -4.79
N ARG A 88 6.53 -8.78 -6.02
CA ARG A 88 5.65 -9.25 -7.09
C ARG A 88 5.48 -10.77 -7.02
N TYR A 89 4.79 -11.27 -6.03
CA TYR A 89 4.61 -12.73 -5.86
C TYR A 89 3.91 -13.41 -7.03
N ALA A 90 3.07 -12.71 -7.78
CA ALA A 90 2.51 -13.21 -9.04
C ALA A 90 3.59 -13.37 -10.13
N GLU A 91 4.76 -12.73 -9.95
CA GLU A 91 5.88 -12.66 -10.89
C GLU A 91 7.18 -13.13 -10.19
N LYS A 92 7.13 -14.30 -9.52
CA LYS A 92 8.25 -14.97 -8.84
C LYS A 92 8.84 -14.24 -7.63
N GLY A 93 8.18 -13.22 -7.10
CA GLY A 93 8.64 -12.49 -5.90
C GLY A 93 9.71 -11.43 -6.19
N GLU A 94 9.81 -10.95 -7.41
CA GLU A 94 10.74 -9.89 -7.77
C GLU A 94 10.39 -8.59 -7.04
N GLN A 95 11.42 -7.84 -6.64
CA GLN A 95 11.27 -6.51 -6.05
C GLN A 95 11.10 -5.49 -7.18
N GLU A 96 10.13 -4.60 -7.03
CA GLU A 96 9.85 -3.51 -7.97
C GLU A 96 9.52 -2.23 -7.22
N ASP A 97 10.08 -1.12 -7.66
CA ASP A 97 9.76 0.18 -7.09
C ASP A 97 8.32 0.61 -7.39
N LEU A 98 7.75 1.40 -6.48
CA LEU A 98 6.46 2.04 -6.75
C LEU A 98 6.59 3.01 -7.93
N SER A 99 5.67 2.94 -8.89
CA SER A 99 5.55 3.99 -9.90
C SER A 99 5.24 5.34 -9.26
N TYR A 100 5.53 6.43 -9.98
CA TYR A 100 5.22 7.79 -9.50
C TYR A 100 3.74 7.94 -9.07
N ILE A 101 2.81 7.40 -9.84
CA ILE A 101 1.37 7.45 -9.55
C ILE A 101 1.04 6.68 -8.27
N GLN A 102 1.58 5.47 -8.11
CA GLN A 102 1.37 4.65 -6.93
C GLN A 102 1.94 5.32 -5.67
N ARG A 103 3.13 5.91 -5.76
CA ARG A 103 3.77 6.66 -4.67
C ARG A 103 2.96 7.91 -4.31
N LYS A 104 2.47 8.65 -5.29
CA LYS A 104 1.77 9.92 -5.06
C LYS A 104 0.34 9.76 -4.56
N PHE A 105 -0.39 8.71 -4.97
CA PHE A 105 -1.84 8.63 -4.74
C PHE A 105 -2.30 7.39 -3.95
N ALA A 106 -1.47 6.37 -3.80
CA ALA A 106 -1.89 5.12 -3.18
C ALA A 106 -1.03 4.72 -1.98
N TYR A 107 0.23 4.37 -2.20
CA TYR A 107 1.07 3.66 -1.23
C TYR A 107 2.22 4.49 -0.66
N GLY A 108 2.45 5.69 -1.16
CA GLY A 108 3.47 6.57 -0.61
C GLY A 108 3.17 6.91 0.84
N ILE A 109 4.23 7.10 1.61
CA ILE A 109 4.16 7.49 3.02
C ILE A 109 4.69 8.91 3.16
N GLN A 110 3.89 9.79 3.73
CA GLN A 110 4.33 11.10 4.19
C GLN A 110 4.94 10.94 5.56
N THR A 111 6.10 11.55 5.77
CA THR A 111 6.86 11.47 7.01
C THR A 111 7.03 12.85 7.62
N LYS A 112 6.95 12.92 8.95
CA LYS A 112 7.26 14.10 9.74
C LYS A 112 8.10 13.69 10.93
N GLU A 113 9.33 14.20 11.01
CA GLU A 113 10.16 13.99 12.20
C GLU A 113 9.55 14.74 13.40
N LEU A 114 9.36 14.04 14.50
CA LEU A 114 8.85 14.57 15.75
C LEU A 114 9.99 14.83 16.74
N ALA A 115 10.94 13.91 16.80
CA ALA A 115 12.15 13.97 17.62
C ALA A 115 13.22 13.07 17.00
N LYS A 116 14.42 13.03 17.57
CA LYS A 116 15.45 12.08 17.16
C LYS A 116 14.90 10.65 17.21
N ASP A 117 15.01 9.92 16.09
CA ASP A 117 14.54 8.54 15.93
C ASP A 117 13.02 8.36 16.14
N GLN A 118 12.22 9.43 15.98
CA GLN A 118 10.75 9.37 16.09
C GLN A 118 10.11 10.12 14.92
N PHE A 119 9.26 9.42 14.18
CA PHE A 119 8.59 9.96 13.00
C PHE A 119 7.09 9.66 13.03
N GLU A 120 6.28 10.64 12.67
CA GLU A 120 4.89 10.43 12.29
C GLU A 120 4.84 10.06 10.82
N LEU A 121 4.06 9.04 10.52
CA LEU A 121 3.88 8.44 9.19
C LEU A 121 2.41 8.48 8.81
N ARG A 122 2.11 8.82 7.55
CA ARG A 122 0.75 8.75 7.01
C ARG A 122 0.77 8.23 5.58
N PHE A 123 -0.07 7.24 5.27
CA PHE A 123 -0.30 6.89 3.88
C PHE A 123 -0.95 8.05 3.13
N VAL A 124 -0.49 8.32 1.92
CA VAL A 124 -1.08 9.39 1.07
C VAL A 124 -2.55 9.15 0.77
N SER A 125 -2.96 7.88 0.67
CA SER A 125 -4.34 7.47 0.43
C SER A 125 -5.24 7.52 1.68
N HIS A 126 -4.67 7.50 2.89
CA HIS A 126 -5.44 7.49 4.14
C HIS A 126 -4.76 8.32 5.25
N LYS A 127 -4.78 9.63 5.10
CA LYS A 127 -4.09 10.58 6.01
C LYS A 127 -4.70 10.66 7.42
N LYS A 128 -5.90 10.15 7.62
CA LYS A 128 -6.59 10.21 8.92
C LYS A 128 -6.03 9.26 9.97
N LEU A 129 -5.24 8.26 9.55
CA LEU A 129 -4.64 7.30 10.47
C LEU A 129 -3.13 7.59 10.62
N PRO A 130 -2.70 8.29 11.65
CA PRO A 130 -1.30 8.49 11.95
C PRO A 130 -0.69 7.19 12.48
N MET A 131 0.49 6.87 12.00
CA MET A 131 1.36 5.80 12.49
C MET A 131 2.64 6.42 13.02
N TYR A 132 3.35 5.73 13.90
CA TYR A 132 4.55 6.26 14.54
C TYR A 132 5.71 5.27 14.42
N LEU A 133 6.76 5.66 13.70
CA LEU A 133 8.03 4.95 13.65
C LEU A 133 8.86 5.38 14.85
N GLN A 134 9.22 4.46 15.70
CA GLN A 134 10.06 4.70 16.88
C GLN A 134 10.69 3.40 17.36
N ARG A 135 11.67 3.50 18.28
CA ARG A 135 12.23 2.31 18.92
C ARG A 135 11.25 1.72 19.93
N GLY A 136 11.14 0.39 19.90
CA GLY A 136 10.45 -0.39 20.90
C GLY A 136 11.33 -0.69 22.13
N GLU A 137 10.81 -1.49 23.04
CA GLU A 137 11.54 -1.94 24.25
C GLU A 137 12.77 -2.79 23.90
N ASP A 138 12.69 -3.54 22.81
CA ASP A 138 13.79 -4.32 22.22
C ASP A 138 14.87 -3.46 21.53
N LYS A 139 14.76 -2.13 21.62
CA LYS A 139 15.64 -1.12 20.99
C LYS A 139 15.66 -1.14 19.46
N LYS A 140 14.81 -1.96 18.82
CA LYS A 140 14.63 -1.97 17.37
C LYS A 140 13.54 -0.97 16.97
N PHE A 141 13.59 -0.55 15.72
CA PHE A 141 12.53 0.29 15.16
C PHE A 141 11.30 -0.53 14.82
N HIS A 142 10.14 0.00 15.21
CA HIS A 142 8.83 -0.54 14.90
C HIS A 142 7.87 0.59 14.50
N VAL A 143 6.81 0.22 13.81
CA VAL A 143 5.73 1.15 13.51
C VAL A 143 4.52 0.82 14.37
N PHE A 144 4.04 1.83 15.07
CA PHE A 144 2.91 1.75 15.97
C PHE A 144 1.72 2.53 15.44
N VAL A 145 0.52 2.04 15.72
CA VAL A 145 -0.75 2.72 15.43
C VAL A 145 -1.69 2.57 16.60
N THR A 146 -2.57 3.54 16.83
CA THR A 146 -3.67 3.39 17.79
C THR A 146 -4.95 3.11 17.03
N VAL A 147 -5.54 1.94 17.27
CA VAL A 147 -6.80 1.49 16.66
C VAL A 147 -7.70 0.95 17.75
N ASN A 148 -8.98 1.40 17.76
CA ASN A 148 -9.95 0.98 18.77
C ASN A 148 -9.42 1.10 20.21
N GLN A 149 -8.71 2.21 20.49
CA GLN A 149 -8.06 2.51 21.78
C GLN A 149 -6.90 1.59 22.17
N LYS A 150 -6.45 0.71 21.28
CA LYS A 150 -5.29 -0.16 21.49
C LYS A 150 -4.08 0.38 20.73
N LYS A 151 -2.93 0.45 21.37
CA LYS A 151 -1.66 0.71 20.70
C LYS A 151 -1.10 -0.60 20.17
N VAL A 152 -0.98 -0.69 18.85
CA VAL A 152 -0.58 -1.89 18.11
C VAL A 152 0.74 -1.66 17.40
N GLN A 153 1.72 -2.51 17.63
CA GLN A 153 2.90 -2.65 16.78
C GLN A 153 2.49 -3.38 15.51
N ILE A 154 2.55 -2.71 14.37
CA ILE A 154 2.04 -3.23 13.10
C ILE A 154 2.97 -4.31 12.55
N GLU A 155 2.39 -5.44 12.15
CA GLU A 155 3.06 -6.47 11.34
C GLU A 155 2.51 -6.48 9.92
N ARG A 156 1.19 -6.37 9.78
CA ARG A 156 0.48 -6.47 8.49
C ARG A 156 -0.68 -5.50 8.43
N ILE A 157 -0.85 -4.89 7.28
CA ILE A 157 -2.08 -4.17 6.89
C ILE A 157 -2.71 -4.94 5.73
N PHE A 158 -4.01 -5.22 5.82
CA PHE A 158 -4.76 -5.84 4.74
C PHE A 158 -5.94 -4.97 4.34
N VAL A 159 -6.07 -4.70 3.04
CA VAL A 159 -7.15 -3.86 2.48
C VAL A 159 -8.14 -4.75 1.74
N ARG A 160 -9.33 -4.90 2.28
CA ARG A 160 -10.43 -5.63 1.63
C ARG A 160 -11.09 -4.75 0.58
N ILE A 161 -11.01 -5.17 -0.68
CA ILE A 161 -11.58 -4.48 -1.82
C ILE A 161 -12.63 -5.39 -2.47
N GLU A 162 -13.85 -4.88 -2.69
CA GLU A 162 -14.91 -5.60 -3.36
C GLU A 162 -15.46 -4.75 -4.51
N GLY A 163 -14.89 -4.94 -5.69
CA GLY A 163 -15.27 -4.18 -6.88
C GLY A 163 -14.69 -2.77 -6.91
N GLY A 164 -15.28 -1.90 -7.71
CA GLY A 164 -14.75 -0.58 -8.01
C GLY A 164 -13.77 -0.60 -9.18
N SER A 165 -13.12 0.51 -9.44
CA SER A 165 -12.08 0.65 -10.47
C SER A 165 -10.69 0.80 -9.84
N PHE A 166 -9.64 0.75 -10.67
CA PHE A 166 -8.28 1.03 -10.22
C PHE A 166 -8.15 2.41 -9.52
N TRP A 167 -8.87 3.41 -10.03
CA TRP A 167 -8.85 4.78 -9.50
C TRP A 167 -9.81 5.00 -8.33
N LEU A 168 -10.85 4.18 -8.24
CA LEU A 168 -11.88 4.29 -7.22
C LEU A 168 -12.25 2.89 -6.70
N PRO A 169 -11.35 2.22 -5.97
CA PRO A 169 -11.62 0.90 -5.41
C PRO A 169 -12.70 0.99 -4.33
N ASN A 170 -13.60 0.00 -4.32
CA ASN A 170 -14.60 -0.10 -3.26
C ASN A 170 -13.97 -0.80 -2.03
N VAL A 171 -13.34 -0.03 -1.15
CA VAL A 171 -12.74 -0.53 0.08
C VAL A 171 -13.82 -0.81 1.11
N LYS A 172 -13.90 -2.04 1.59
CA LYS A 172 -14.86 -2.49 2.63
C LYS A 172 -14.33 -2.26 4.03
N TYR A 173 -13.08 -2.60 4.25
CA TYR A 173 -12.39 -2.37 5.51
C TYR A 173 -10.87 -2.44 5.33
N VAL A 174 -10.18 -1.88 6.30
CA VAL A 174 -8.74 -2.09 6.49
C VAL A 174 -8.56 -2.91 7.77
N GLU A 175 -7.79 -3.99 7.67
CA GLU A 175 -7.45 -4.85 8.79
C GLU A 175 -5.99 -4.62 9.17
N ILE A 176 -5.73 -4.39 10.44
CA ILE A 176 -4.40 -4.21 11.00
C ILE A 176 -4.13 -5.38 11.93
N LYS A 177 -3.13 -6.18 11.59
CA LYS A 177 -2.62 -7.25 12.43
C LYS A 177 -1.29 -6.83 13.04
N GLY A 178 -1.10 -7.14 14.30
CA GLY A 178 0.14 -6.84 15.01
C GLY A 178 0.08 -7.27 16.45
N VAL A 179 0.95 -6.70 17.27
CA VAL A 179 1.06 -6.99 18.71
C VAL A 179 0.54 -5.80 19.51
N ASN A 180 -0.38 -6.04 20.44
CA ASN A 180 -0.81 -5.01 21.39
C ASN A 180 0.32 -4.78 22.41
N THR A 181 0.78 -3.53 22.50
CA THR A 181 1.94 -3.17 23.36
C THR A 181 1.65 -3.20 24.86
N GLU A 182 0.39 -3.37 25.27
CA GLU A 182 0.01 -3.42 26.69
C GLU A 182 0.10 -4.83 27.28
N ASN A 183 -0.04 -5.87 26.44
CA ASN A 183 -0.16 -7.26 26.94
C ASN A 183 0.50 -8.29 26.01
N ASP A 184 1.26 -7.86 25.01
CA ASP A 184 1.96 -8.67 24.00
C ASP A 184 1.06 -9.65 23.22
N ALA A 185 -0.26 -9.45 23.28
CA ALA A 185 -1.18 -10.29 22.54
C ALA A 185 -1.19 -9.96 21.06
N VAL A 186 -1.20 -10.99 20.21
CA VAL A 186 -1.46 -10.80 18.78
C VAL A 186 -2.92 -10.37 18.60
N VAL A 187 -3.12 -9.24 17.96
CA VAL A 187 -4.45 -8.66 17.69
C VAL A 187 -4.67 -8.43 16.21
N THR A 188 -5.93 -8.47 15.86
CA THR A 188 -6.39 -8.11 14.50
C THR A 188 -7.54 -7.13 14.65
N GLU A 189 -7.31 -5.89 14.27
CA GLU A 189 -8.28 -4.80 14.39
C GLU A 189 -8.77 -4.38 13.00
N ARG A 190 -10.08 -4.10 12.88
CA ARG A 190 -10.69 -3.65 11.62
C ARG A 190 -11.21 -2.23 11.72
N ILE A 191 -10.89 -1.45 10.68
CA ILE A 191 -11.37 -0.09 10.50
C ILE A 191 -12.30 -0.08 9.30
N LYS A 192 -13.54 0.40 9.48
CA LYS A 192 -14.43 0.69 8.35
C LYS A 192 -13.97 2.00 7.69
N VAL A 193 -13.98 2.02 6.36
CA VAL A 193 -13.53 3.16 5.54
C VAL A 193 -14.73 3.88 4.95
#